data_bd5cfb37307e82babdfba856759a614a
#
_entry.id   bd5cfb37307e82babdfba856759a614a
#
_cell.length_a   1.000
_cell.length_b   1.000
_cell.length_c   1.000
_cell.angle_alpha   90.00
_cell.angle_beta   90.00
_cell.angle_gamma   90.00
#
_symmetry.space_group_name_H-M   'P 1'
#
loop_
_entity.id
_entity.type
_entity.pdbx_description
1 polymer ?
#
loop_
_entity_poly.entity_id
_entity_poly.type
_entity_poly.pdbx_seq_one_letter_code
_entity_poly.pdbx_strand_id
1 'polypeptide(L)'
;MKESSNVEMNMKSRLQDILLSITWRDIARRYFGKSSSWLYHKLDGINGNGGKDEFSPDEAKLLQSALYDLADRIRAAADRI
;
A
#
# COMPACT_ATOMS: atom_id res chain seq x y z
N MET A 1 15.34 19.81 8.44
CA MET A 1 14.95 19.53 8.31
C MET A 1 14.10 19.15 8.14
N LYS A 2 13.79 19.16 8.13
CA LYS A 2 13.05 18.69 8.00
C LYS A 2 12.26 18.60 7.38
N GLU A 3 12.07 19.41 7.08
CA GLU A 3 11.33 19.32 6.21
C GLU A 3 11.05 18.30 5.36
N SER A 4 11.81 17.99 5.06
CA SER A 4 11.78 16.67 4.51
C SER A 4 10.63 15.84 5.04
N SER A 5 10.07 16.22 6.12
CA SER A 5 8.92 15.51 6.66
C SER A 5 7.78 15.40 5.64
N ASN A 6 7.65 16.37 4.76
CA ASN A 6 6.61 16.30 3.74
C ASN A 6 6.82 15.12 2.80
N VAL A 7 8.07 14.87 2.45
CA VAL A 7 8.41 13.76 1.59
C VAL A 7 8.03 12.44 2.26
N GLU A 8 8.23 12.39 3.56
CA GLU A 8 7.99 11.18 4.31
C GLU A 8 6.53 10.93 4.64
N MET A 9 5.67 11.85 4.26
CA MET A 9 4.25 11.67 4.52
C MET A 9 3.52 10.93 3.42
N ASN A 10 4.21 10.55 2.34
CA ASN A 10 3.54 9.79 1.31
C ASN A 10 3.25 8.38 1.80
N MET A 11 2.39 7.67 1.09
CA MET A 11 1.93 6.36 1.52
C MET A 11 3.07 5.36 1.58
N LYS A 12 3.97 5.40 0.61
CA LYS A 12 5.09 4.48 0.56
C LYS A 12 5.96 4.59 1.79
N SER A 13 6.17 5.82 2.24
CA SER A 13 6.97 6.09 3.42
C SER A 13 6.35 5.49 4.68
N ARG A 14 5.03 5.59 4.78
CA ARG A 14 4.32 5.05 5.94
C ARG A 14 4.37 3.53 5.99
N LEU A 15 4.53 2.89 4.83
CA LEU A 15 4.52 1.44 4.71
C LEU A 15 5.93 0.86 4.63
N GLN A 16 6.95 1.68 4.82
CA GLN A 16 8.31 1.27 4.56
C GLN A 16 8.73 0.03 5.33
N ASP A 17 8.25 -0.11 6.55
CA ASP A 17 8.60 -1.26 7.38
C ASP A 17 8.16 -2.59 6.74
N ILE A 18 7.03 -2.58 6.04
CA ILE A 18 6.47 -3.81 5.50
C ILE A 18 6.59 -3.87 3.98
N LEU A 19 7.19 -2.85 3.37
CA LEU A 19 7.16 -2.69 1.92
C LEU A 19 7.70 -3.92 1.17
N LEU A 20 8.75 -4.52 1.67
CA LEU A 20 9.36 -5.67 1.03
C LEU A 20 8.85 -7.01 1.55
N SER A 21 7.96 -6.99 2.53
CA SER A 21 7.43 -8.21 3.14
C SER A 21 6.06 -8.59 2.60
N ILE A 22 5.46 -7.73 1.81
CA ILE A 22 4.09 -7.89 1.32
C ILE A 22 4.09 -8.06 -0.18
N THR A 23 3.24 -8.95 -0.67
CA THR A 23 3.03 -9.09 -2.10
C THR A 23 1.98 -8.08 -2.55
N TRP A 24 2.45 -6.92 -2.97
CA TRP A 24 1.55 -5.83 -3.35
C TRP A 24 0.70 -6.17 -4.56
N ARG A 25 1.21 -7.02 -5.44
CA ARG A 25 0.43 -7.51 -6.57
C ARG A 25 -0.83 -8.22 -6.10
N ASP A 26 -0.70 -9.05 -5.07
CA ASP A 26 -1.86 -9.75 -4.52
C ASP A 26 -2.82 -8.78 -3.84
N ILE A 27 -2.28 -7.80 -3.13
CA ILE A 27 -3.10 -6.74 -2.52
C ILE A 27 -3.90 -6.01 -3.58
N ALA A 28 -3.23 -5.63 -4.68
CA ALA A 28 -3.90 -4.91 -5.76
C ALA A 28 -5.04 -5.73 -6.34
N ARG A 29 -4.78 -6.99 -6.62
CA ARG A 29 -5.76 -7.84 -7.28
C ARG A 29 -6.89 -8.25 -6.35
N ARG A 30 -6.55 -8.64 -5.15
CA ARG A 30 -7.53 -9.21 -4.22
C ARG A 30 -8.44 -8.15 -3.62
N TYR A 31 -7.89 -7.00 -3.27
CA TYR A 31 -8.65 -5.99 -2.56
C TYR A 31 -9.12 -4.83 -3.43
N PHE A 32 -8.37 -4.51 -4.48
CA PHE A 32 -8.71 -3.38 -5.34
C PHE A 32 -9.24 -3.79 -6.71
N GLY A 33 -9.02 -5.04 -7.11
CA GLY A 33 -9.38 -5.47 -8.45
C GLY A 33 -8.57 -4.76 -9.51
N LYS A 34 -7.33 -4.39 -9.19
CA LYS A 34 -6.46 -3.63 -10.08
C LYS A 34 -5.16 -4.37 -10.31
N SER A 35 -4.37 -3.86 -11.27
CA SER A 35 -3.05 -4.41 -11.55
C SER A 35 -2.05 -3.97 -10.50
N SER A 36 -0.91 -4.67 -10.44
CA SER A 36 0.16 -4.26 -9.55
C SER A 36 0.71 -2.90 -9.94
N SER A 37 0.78 -2.60 -11.23
CA SER A 37 1.26 -1.29 -11.69
C SER A 37 0.41 -0.17 -11.15
N TRP A 38 -0.91 -0.35 -11.16
CA TRP A 38 -1.82 0.65 -10.62
C TRP A 38 -1.49 0.95 -9.16
N LEU A 39 -1.28 -0.11 -8.38
CA LEU A 39 -1.02 0.08 -6.96
C LEU A 39 0.35 0.70 -6.72
N TYR A 40 1.38 0.27 -7.46
CA TYR A 40 2.71 0.85 -7.30
C TYR A 40 2.72 2.34 -7.64
N HIS A 41 1.95 2.76 -8.66
CA HIS A 41 1.84 4.17 -8.97
C HIS A 41 1.24 4.95 -7.80
N LYS A 42 0.20 4.37 -7.18
CA LYS A 42 -0.42 4.99 -6.00
C LYS A 42 0.56 5.08 -4.83
N LEU A 43 1.33 4.02 -4.62
CA LEU A 43 2.32 4.01 -3.54
C LEU A 43 3.41 5.04 -3.78
N ASP A 44 3.85 5.19 -5.02
CA ASP A 44 4.86 6.17 -5.38
C ASP A 44 4.31 7.59 -5.42
N GLY A 45 3.01 7.73 -5.61
CA GLY A 45 2.37 9.03 -5.69
C GLY A 45 2.47 9.68 -7.06
N ILE A 46 2.97 8.94 -8.04
CA ILE A 46 3.08 9.44 -9.42
C ILE A 46 2.72 8.34 -10.39
N ASN A 47 2.11 8.73 -11.51
CA ASN A 47 1.75 7.75 -12.54
C ASN A 47 2.90 7.63 -13.56
N GLY A 48 2.68 6.81 -14.58
CA GLY A 48 3.70 6.53 -15.58
C GLY A 48 4.10 7.74 -16.42
N ASN A 49 3.29 8.80 -16.40
CA ASN A 49 3.56 10.02 -17.15
C ASN A 49 4.13 11.12 -16.27
N GLY A 50 4.43 10.83 -15.02
CA GLY A 50 5.00 11.79 -14.11
C GLY A 50 3.99 12.67 -13.39
N GLY A 51 2.68 12.46 -13.64
CA GLY A 51 1.62 13.19 -12.95
C GLY A 51 1.35 12.60 -11.58
N LYS A 52 0.66 13.35 -10.74
CA LYS A 52 0.29 12.87 -9.41
C LYS A 52 -0.70 11.72 -9.51
N ASP A 53 -0.51 10.74 -8.68
CA ASP A 53 -1.39 9.57 -8.64
C ASP A 53 -1.41 9.03 -7.22
N GLU A 54 -2.08 9.75 -6.34
CA GLU A 54 -2.11 9.43 -4.92
C GLU A 54 -3.39 8.70 -4.57
N PHE A 55 -3.38 8.03 -3.42
CA PHE A 55 -4.58 7.40 -2.91
C PHE A 55 -5.63 8.45 -2.58
N SER A 56 -6.86 8.23 -3.03
CA SER A 56 -7.98 9.01 -2.55
C SER A 56 -8.26 8.60 -1.11
N PRO A 57 -9.06 9.38 -0.36
CA PRO A 57 -9.42 8.97 1.01
C PRO A 57 -10.07 7.59 1.06
N ASP A 58 -10.93 7.27 0.11
CA ASP A 58 -11.58 5.97 0.07
C ASP A 58 -10.59 4.86 -0.24
N GLU A 59 -9.67 5.13 -1.16
CA GLU A 59 -8.64 4.15 -1.51
C GLU A 59 -7.71 3.91 -0.33
N ALA A 60 -7.38 4.96 0.41
CA ALA A 60 -6.53 4.82 1.59
C ALA A 60 -7.22 3.97 2.66
N LYS A 61 -8.52 4.18 2.85
CA LYS A 61 -9.27 3.36 3.80
C LYS A 61 -9.33 1.92 3.37
N LEU A 62 -9.49 1.67 2.08
CA LEU A 62 -9.51 0.31 1.56
C LEU A 62 -8.15 -0.35 1.77
N LEU A 63 -7.08 0.38 1.53
CA LEU A 63 -5.75 -0.16 1.77
C LEU A 63 -5.56 -0.52 3.25
N GLN A 64 -6.02 0.34 4.15
CA GLN A 64 -5.94 0.06 5.57
C GLN A 64 -6.68 -1.22 5.92
N SER A 65 -7.91 -1.36 5.40
CA SER A 65 -8.71 -2.56 5.63
C SER A 65 -8.03 -3.80 5.05
N ALA A 66 -7.42 -3.66 3.89
CA ALA A 66 -6.72 -4.76 3.25
C ALA A 66 -5.56 -5.24 4.11
N LEU A 67 -4.81 -4.31 4.67
CA LEU A 67 -3.68 -4.67 5.51
C LEU A 67 -4.12 -5.31 6.83
N TYR A 68 -5.21 -4.82 7.41
CA TYR A 68 -5.76 -5.47 8.59
C TYR A 68 -6.23 -6.89 8.28
N ASP A 69 -6.90 -7.06 7.14
CA ASP A 69 -7.35 -8.40 6.74
C ASP A 69 -6.16 -9.33 6.52
N LEU A 70 -5.12 -8.84 5.85
CA LEU A 70 -3.92 -9.63 5.65
C LEU A 70 -3.28 -10.00 6.98
N ALA A 71 -3.24 -9.07 7.92
CA ALA A 71 -2.68 -9.34 9.25
C ALA A 71 -3.44 -10.46 9.94
N ASP A 72 -4.76 -10.44 9.83
CA ASP A 72 -5.59 -11.50 10.41
C ASP A 72 -5.34 -12.85 9.75
N ARG A 73 -5.16 -12.84 8.44
CA ARG A 73 -4.88 -14.07 7.69
C ARG A 73 -3.50 -14.62 8.05
N ILE A 74 -2.54 -13.73 8.25
CA ILE A 74 -1.20 -14.14 8.69
C ILE A 74 -1.27 -14.77 10.06
N ARG A 75 -2.01 -14.14 10.97
CA ARG A 75 -2.16 -14.67 12.32
C ARG A 75 -2.81 -16.04 12.30
N ALA A 76 -3.88 -16.19 11.51
CA ALA A 76 -4.56 -17.48 11.40
C ALA A 76 -3.63 -18.54 10.85
N ALA A 77 -2.81 -18.20 9.87
CA ALA A 77 -1.86 -19.14 9.31
C ALA A 77 -0.81 -19.56 10.35
N ALA A 78 -0.32 -18.57 11.12
CA ALA A 78 0.66 -18.85 12.17
C ALA A 78 0.09 -19.77 13.24
N ASP A 79 -1.20 -19.60 13.53
CA ASP A 79 -1.87 -20.43 14.54
C ASP A 79 -1.96 -21.90 14.12
N ARG A 80 -1.83 -22.18 12.81
CA ARG A 80 -1.86 -23.54 12.31
C ARG A 80 -0.48 -24.20 12.30
N ILE A 81 0.55 -23.48 12.61
CA ILE A 81 1.88 -24.05 12.70
C ILE A 81 2.08 -24.69 14.07
#